data_0f1142c091325318502048785962363e
#
_entry.id   0f1142c091325318502048785962363e
#
_cell.length_a   1.000
_cell.length_b   1.000
_cell.length_c   1.000
_cell.angle_alpha   90.00
_cell.angle_beta   90.00
_cell.angle_gamma   90.00
#
_symmetry.space_group_name_H-M   'P 1'
#
loop_
_entity.id
_entity.type
_entity.pdbx_description
1 polymer ?
#
loop_
_entity_poly.entity_id
_entity_poly.type
_entity_poly.pdbx_seq_one_letter_code
_entity_poly.pdbx_strand_id
1 'polypeptide(L)' 'MKELTAAICPKCGMEYKGVPALSREDNATLICPDCGTREALEFIGVSAEEQEKIISIIHSHYPEA' A
#
# COMPACT_ATOMS: atom_id res chain seq x y z
N MET A 1 -0.17 23.24 -12.74
CA MET A 1 -0.65 22.24 -12.13
C MET A 1 0.40 21.38 -11.66
N LYS A 2 0.14 20.63 -10.80
CA LYS A 2 1.09 19.92 -10.26
C LYS A 2 0.86 18.56 -10.55
N GLU A 3 1.77 17.94 -11.04
CA GLU A 3 1.55 16.60 -11.28
C GLU A 3 1.94 15.83 -10.08
N LEU A 4 1.47 14.62 -9.99
CA LEU A 4 1.82 13.77 -8.90
C LEU A 4 3.24 13.36 -9.02
N THR A 5 3.99 13.52 -7.96
CA THR A 5 5.36 13.07 -7.96
C THR A 5 5.40 11.71 -7.33
N ALA A 6 6.31 10.89 -7.82
CA ALA A 6 6.51 9.59 -7.24
C ALA A 6 7.15 9.73 -5.86
N ALA A 7 6.77 8.86 -4.96
CA ALA A 7 7.31 8.85 -3.63
C ALA A 7 7.83 7.47 -3.31
N ILE A 8 8.75 7.38 -2.37
CA ILE A 8 9.31 6.11 -1.97
C ILE A 8 8.65 5.67 -0.68
N CYS A 9 8.08 4.48 -0.68
CA CYS A 9 7.49 3.94 0.51
C CYS A 9 8.59 3.54 1.49
N PRO A 10 8.59 4.11 2.69
CA PRO A 10 9.66 3.76 3.64
C PRO A 10 9.54 2.34 4.17
N LYS A 11 8.40 1.73 3.99
CA LYS A 11 8.21 0.39 4.50
C LYS A 11 8.71 -0.69 3.55
N CYS A 12 8.42 -0.56 2.27
CA CYS A 12 8.86 -1.56 1.31
C CYS A 12 9.93 -1.06 0.36
N GLY A 13 10.22 0.23 0.36
CA GLY A 13 11.25 0.78 -0.48
C GLY A 13 10.87 0.93 -1.93
N MET A 14 9.62 0.71 -2.26
CA MET A 14 9.17 0.79 -3.63
C MET A 14 8.62 2.16 -3.94
N GLU A 15 8.78 2.57 -5.18
CA GLU A 15 8.22 3.85 -5.63
C GLU A 15 6.74 3.68 -5.91
N TYR A 16 5.97 4.67 -5.54
CA TYR A 16 4.53 4.63 -5.81
C TYR A 16 4.05 6.01 -6.20
N LYS A 17 2.88 6.05 -6.83
CA LYS A 17 2.26 7.30 -7.22
C LYS A 17 0.85 7.33 -6.66
N GLY A 18 0.32 8.53 -6.53
CA GLY A 18 -1.04 8.69 -6.06
C GLY A 18 -1.10 9.00 -4.59
N VAL A 19 -2.25 8.74 -4.01
CA VAL A 19 -2.48 9.08 -2.61
C VAL A 19 -1.84 8.02 -1.71
N PRO A 20 -0.95 8.43 -0.81
CA PRO A 20 -0.33 7.47 0.09
C PRO A 20 -1.31 7.03 1.17
N ALA A 21 -1.00 5.90 1.78
CA ALA A 21 -1.75 5.40 2.90
C ALA A 21 -1.04 5.79 4.18
N LEU A 22 -1.79 5.89 5.26
CA LEU A 22 -1.20 6.22 6.55
C LEU A 22 -0.91 4.92 7.28
N SER A 23 0.31 4.79 7.74
CA SER A 23 0.71 3.60 8.47
C SER A 23 -0.08 3.49 9.77
N ARG A 24 -0.54 2.29 10.07
CA ARG A 24 -1.28 2.09 11.30
C ARG A 24 -0.37 1.88 12.48
N GLU A 25 0.92 1.74 12.22
CA GLU A 25 1.86 1.54 13.32
C GLU A 25 2.08 2.78 14.14
N ASP A 26 2.15 3.93 13.49
CA ASP A 26 2.38 5.18 14.20
C ASP A 26 1.39 6.26 13.82
N ASN A 27 0.52 5.98 12.86
CA ASN A 27 -0.46 6.96 12.39
C ASN A 27 0.17 8.24 11.91
N ALA A 28 1.38 8.15 11.43
CA ALA A 28 2.11 9.33 10.97
C ALA A 28 2.87 9.11 9.69
N THR A 29 3.41 7.92 9.50
CA THR A 29 4.23 7.62 8.34
C THR A 29 3.35 7.35 7.14
N LEU A 30 3.71 7.94 6.00
CA LEU A 30 2.98 7.70 4.77
C LEU A 30 3.65 6.55 4.03
N ILE A 31 2.85 5.58 3.65
CA ILE A 31 3.33 4.39 2.98
C ILE A 31 2.54 4.19 1.70
N CYS A 32 3.00 3.28 0.86
CA CYS A 32 2.30 3.04 -0.40
C CYS A 32 0.97 2.33 -0.13
N PRO A 33 0.03 2.43 -1.07
CA PRO A 33 -1.27 1.81 -0.87
C PRO A 33 -1.19 0.31 -0.62
N ASP A 34 -0.23 -0.37 -1.24
CA ASP A 34 -0.08 -1.80 -1.03
C ASP A 34 0.31 -2.11 0.40
N CYS A 35 1.27 -1.37 0.95
CA CYS A 35 1.65 -1.57 2.33
C CYS A 35 0.52 -1.23 3.27
N GLY A 36 -0.26 -0.20 2.92
CA GLY A 36 -1.42 0.15 3.71
C GLY A 36 -2.42 -0.98 3.75
N THR A 37 -2.65 -1.61 2.60
CA THR A 37 -3.56 -2.74 2.53
C THR A 37 -3.04 -3.90 3.36
N ARG A 38 -1.73 -4.16 3.27
CA ARG A 38 -1.14 -5.24 4.06
C ARG A 38 -1.31 -5.00 5.54
N GLU A 39 -1.08 -3.78 5.97
CA GLU A 39 -1.24 -3.45 7.39
C GLU A 39 -2.67 -3.67 7.85
N ALA A 40 -3.62 -3.24 7.04
CA ALA A 40 -5.02 -3.42 7.38
C ALA A 40 -5.38 -4.89 7.50
N LEU A 41 -4.90 -5.69 6.56
CA LEU A 41 -5.18 -7.12 6.59
C LEU A 41 -4.50 -7.81 7.76
N GLU A 42 -3.29 -7.39 8.06
CA GLU A 42 -2.57 -7.93 9.21
C GLU A 42 -3.32 -7.63 10.50
N PHE A 43 -3.87 -6.44 10.56
CA PHE A 43 -4.56 -6.01 11.75
C PHE A 43 -5.77 -6.88 12.04
N ILE A 44 -6.43 -7.39 11.02
CA ILE A 44 -7.58 -8.26 11.21
C ILE A 44 -7.21 -9.74 11.18
N GLY A 45 -5.93 -10.04 11.15
CA GLY A 45 -5.47 -11.41 11.31
C GLY A 45 -5.28 -12.20 10.03
N VAL A 46 -5.17 -11.52 8.90
CA VAL A 46 -4.96 -12.21 7.63
C VAL A 46 -3.50 -12.60 7.50
N SER A 47 -3.23 -13.84 7.13
CA SER A 47 -1.86 -14.31 7.00
C SER A 47 -1.17 -13.67 5.82
N ALA A 48 0.15 -13.75 5.80
CA ALA A 48 0.93 -13.14 4.72
C ALA A 48 0.56 -13.73 3.37
N GLU A 49 0.33 -15.02 3.31
CA GLU A 49 -0.05 -15.65 2.06
C GLU A 49 -1.38 -15.12 1.54
N GLU A 50 -2.33 -14.96 2.43
CA GLU A 50 -3.62 -14.43 2.04
C GLU A 50 -3.49 -12.97 1.62
N GLN A 51 -2.65 -12.23 2.29
CA GLN A 51 -2.41 -10.84 1.92
C GLN A 51 -1.90 -10.74 0.49
N GLU A 52 -0.98 -11.61 0.13
CA GLU A 52 -0.44 -11.61 -1.23
C GLU A 52 -1.54 -11.86 -2.25
N LYS A 53 -2.41 -12.82 -1.97
CA LYS A 53 -3.49 -13.13 -2.89
C LYS A 53 -4.45 -11.96 -3.05
N ILE A 54 -4.80 -11.33 -1.94
CA ILE A 54 -5.73 -10.22 -1.97
C ILE A 54 -5.14 -9.05 -2.72
N ILE A 55 -3.89 -8.75 -2.48
CA ILE A 55 -3.24 -7.64 -3.17
C ILE A 55 -3.13 -7.93 -4.65
N SER A 56 -2.85 -9.16 -5.00
CA SER A 56 -2.76 -9.56 -6.40
C SER A 56 -4.11 -9.36 -7.10
N ILE A 57 -5.19 -9.69 -6.40
CA ILE A 57 -6.52 -9.51 -6.96
C ILE A 57 -6.83 -8.04 -7.14
N ILE A 58 -6.44 -7.23 -6.18
CA ILE A 58 -6.67 -5.80 -6.27
C ILE A 58 -5.93 -5.24 -7.48
N HIS A 59 -4.68 -5.63 -7.68
CA HIS A 59 -3.92 -5.15 -8.81
C HIS A 59 -4.54 -5.60 -10.12
N SER A 60 -5.14 -6.77 -10.12
CA SER A 60 -5.78 -7.29 -11.31
C SER A 60 -7.01 -6.47 -11.68
N HIS A 61 -7.76 -6.05 -10.67
CA HIS A 61 -8.98 -5.28 -10.91
C HIS A 61 -8.70 -3.80 -11.12
N TYR A 62 -7.62 -3.30 -10.57
CA TYR A 62 -7.29 -1.88 -10.68
C TYR A 62 -5.89 -1.74 -11.24
N PRO A 63 -5.73 -2.04 -12.53
CA PRO A 63 -4.40 -1.95 -13.12
C PRO A 63 -3.89 -0.53 -13.05
N GLU A 64 -2.58 -0.43 -12.89
CA GLU A 64 -1.99 0.86 -12.84
C GLU A 64 -2.14 1.51 -14.15
N ALA A 65 -2.52 2.69 -14.15
CA ALA A 65 -2.66 3.41 -15.43
C ALA A 65 -1.33 3.98 -15.88
#